data_302b8de6f6a55594f235af87aeae8c6f
#
_entry.id   302b8de6f6a55594f235af87aeae8c6f
#
_cell.length_a   1.000
_cell.length_b   1.000
_cell.length_c   1.000
_cell.angle_alpha   90.00
_cell.angle_beta   90.00
_cell.angle_gamma   90.00
#
_symmetry.space_group_name_H-M   'P 1'
#
loop_
_entity.id
_entity.type
_entity.pdbx_description
1 polymer ?
#
loop_
_entity_poly.entity_id
_entity_poly.type
_entity_poly.pdbx_seq_one_letter_code
_entity_poly.pdbx_strand_id
1 'polypeptide(L)'
;QALGLHLEGPWLNLVKKGTHNPNFVRKPDAALVDFLCENADVITKVTLAPEMVPAEVISKLANAGIVVSAGHSNATLKEAKAGFRAGITFATHLYNAMPYITGREPGLAGAILDEADIYCGIIADGLHVDYANIRNAKRLKGDKLCLVTDATAPAGANIEQFIFAGKTIYYRNGLCVDENGTLSGSSLTMIEGVRNLVEHCGIALDEVLRMATLYPARAIGVEKRLGTLAAGKVA
;
A
#
# COMPACT_ATOMS: atom_id res chain seq x y z
N GLN A 1 -9.83 14.62 9.22
CA GLN A 1 -9.09 15.54 8.35
C GLN A 1 -8.32 14.72 7.30
N ALA A 2 -8.43 15.07 6.01
CA ALA A 2 -7.61 14.48 4.96
C ALA A 2 -6.17 15.05 5.04
N LEU A 3 -5.17 14.17 4.88
CA LEU A 3 -3.75 14.54 4.94
C LEU A 3 -3.13 14.71 3.55
N GLY A 4 -3.92 14.63 2.51
CA GLY A 4 -3.53 14.68 1.12
C GLY A 4 -4.00 13.47 0.33
N LEU A 5 -3.55 13.37 -0.90
CA LEU A 5 -3.90 12.30 -1.84
C LEU A 5 -2.83 11.21 -1.86
N HIS A 6 -3.26 9.97 -1.96
CA HIS A 6 -2.45 8.85 -2.39
C HIS A 6 -2.84 8.49 -3.83
N LEU A 7 -1.94 8.67 -4.76
CA LEU A 7 -2.12 8.26 -6.15
C LEU A 7 -1.55 6.86 -6.35
N GLU A 8 -2.35 5.93 -6.84
CA GLU A 8 -1.92 4.58 -7.16
C GLU A 8 -1.81 4.42 -8.68
N GLY A 9 -0.59 4.47 -9.16
CA GLY A 9 -0.26 4.59 -10.58
C GLY A 9 -0.12 6.05 -11.04
N PRO A 10 -0.06 6.30 -12.39
CA PRO A 10 -0.33 5.36 -13.50
C PRO A 10 0.87 4.48 -13.92
N TRP A 11 1.99 4.56 -13.26
CA TRP A 11 3.25 3.88 -13.62
C TRP A 11 3.33 2.49 -12.97
N LEU A 12 2.37 1.64 -13.31
CA LEU A 12 2.22 0.28 -12.80
C LEU A 12 2.71 -0.75 -13.81
N ASN A 13 2.95 -1.98 -13.37
CA ASN A 13 3.21 -3.10 -14.25
C ASN A 13 1.89 -3.73 -14.72
N LEU A 14 1.69 -3.84 -16.03
CA LEU A 14 0.45 -4.39 -16.62
C LEU A 14 0.14 -5.82 -16.15
N VAL A 15 1.18 -6.64 -15.89
CA VAL A 15 1.00 -8.01 -15.36
C VAL A 15 0.44 -8.01 -13.93
N LYS A 16 0.70 -6.93 -13.17
CA LYS A 16 0.29 -6.76 -11.77
C LYS A 16 -0.71 -5.61 -11.57
N LYS A 17 -1.38 -5.18 -12.64
CA LYS A 17 -2.31 -4.05 -12.60
C LYS A 17 -3.54 -4.24 -11.70
N GLY A 18 -3.86 -5.49 -11.32
CA GLY A 18 -5.10 -5.76 -10.58
C GLY A 18 -6.34 -5.30 -11.36
N THR A 19 -7.21 -4.55 -10.71
CA THR A 19 -8.42 -3.99 -11.31
C THR A 19 -8.20 -2.69 -12.11
N HIS A 20 -7.01 -2.08 -12.03
CA HIS A 20 -6.72 -0.84 -12.77
C HIS A 20 -6.99 -1.00 -14.27
N ASN A 21 -7.52 0.06 -14.89
CA ASN A 21 -7.77 0.08 -16.32
C ASN A 21 -6.43 0.12 -17.07
N PRO A 22 -6.11 -0.90 -17.91
CA PRO A 22 -4.84 -0.99 -18.61
C PRO A 22 -4.56 0.19 -19.56
N ASN A 23 -5.60 0.86 -20.04
CA ASN A 23 -5.45 2.02 -20.94
C ASN A 23 -4.87 3.25 -20.24
N PHE A 24 -4.89 3.30 -18.91
CA PHE A 24 -4.31 4.39 -18.13
C PHE A 24 -2.92 4.05 -17.58
N VAL A 25 -2.51 2.78 -17.65
CA VAL A 25 -1.15 2.38 -17.27
C VAL A 25 -0.19 2.85 -18.37
N ARG A 26 0.81 3.66 -17.98
CA ARG A 26 1.75 4.28 -18.94
C ARG A 26 3.13 4.47 -18.33
N LYS A 27 4.11 4.76 -19.15
CA LYS A 27 5.46 5.17 -18.71
C LYS A 27 5.44 6.59 -18.15
N PRO A 28 6.38 6.94 -17.27
CA PRO A 28 6.55 8.33 -16.83
C PRO A 28 6.82 9.27 -18.01
N ASP A 29 6.15 10.41 -17.97
CA ASP A 29 6.43 11.56 -18.82
C ASP A 29 6.80 12.77 -17.96
N ALA A 30 7.65 13.65 -18.47
CA ALA A 30 8.18 14.77 -17.71
C ALA A 30 7.08 15.72 -17.21
N ALA A 31 6.05 15.99 -18.03
CA ALA A 31 4.98 16.92 -17.68
C ALA A 31 4.18 16.44 -16.46
N LEU A 32 3.83 15.13 -16.42
CA LEU A 32 3.13 14.59 -15.26
C LEU A 32 4.03 14.54 -14.02
N VAL A 33 5.32 14.18 -14.18
CA VAL A 33 6.27 14.18 -13.06
C VAL A 33 6.43 15.58 -12.47
N ASP A 34 6.57 16.60 -13.31
CA ASP A 34 6.67 18.00 -12.90
C ASP A 34 5.39 18.45 -12.18
N PHE A 35 4.22 18.16 -12.76
CA PHE A 35 2.93 18.45 -12.14
C PHE A 35 2.78 17.82 -10.75
N LEU A 36 3.18 16.56 -10.56
CA LEU A 36 3.12 15.91 -9.24
C LEU A 36 4.05 16.60 -8.23
N CYS A 37 5.28 16.94 -8.65
CA CYS A 37 6.24 17.65 -7.79
C CYS A 37 5.76 19.05 -7.39
N GLU A 38 5.15 19.80 -8.32
CA GLU A 38 4.60 21.14 -8.08
C GLU A 38 3.38 21.12 -7.14
N ASN A 39 2.70 19.98 -7.01
CA ASN A 39 1.53 19.77 -6.15
C ASN A 39 1.81 18.84 -4.96
N ALA A 40 3.06 18.76 -4.52
CA ALA A 40 3.47 17.89 -3.39
C ALA A 40 2.84 18.30 -2.04
N ASP A 41 2.30 19.51 -1.92
CA ASP A 41 1.55 19.97 -0.75
C ASP A 41 0.19 19.25 -0.57
N VAL A 42 -0.40 18.76 -1.68
CA VAL A 42 -1.66 17.99 -1.66
C VAL A 42 -1.46 16.51 -2.02
N ILE A 43 -0.33 16.14 -2.63
CA ILE A 43 -0.02 14.76 -2.99
C ILE A 43 0.96 14.18 -1.96
N THR A 44 0.43 13.43 -1.00
CA THR A 44 1.24 12.83 0.07
C THR A 44 2.02 11.61 -0.38
N LYS A 45 1.43 10.78 -1.25
CA LYS A 45 2.02 9.50 -1.65
C LYS A 45 1.72 9.14 -3.10
N VAL A 46 2.69 8.53 -3.77
CA VAL A 46 2.53 7.94 -5.11
C VAL A 46 2.99 6.48 -5.07
N THR A 47 2.12 5.56 -5.51
CA THR A 47 2.48 4.15 -5.72
C THR A 47 2.86 3.92 -7.18
N LEU A 48 3.98 3.27 -7.38
CA LEU A 48 4.53 2.92 -8.69
C LEU A 48 5.24 1.56 -8.67
N ALA A 49 5.43 0.99 -9.86
CA ALA A 49 6.23 -0.21 -10.07
C ALA A 49 7.71 0.21 -10.29
N PRO A 50 8.64 -0.14 -9.38
CA PRO A 50 10.02 0.35 -9.46
C PRO A 50 10.74 -0.05 -10.75
N GLU A 51 10.40 -1.18 -11.36
CA GLU A 51 10.96 -1.65 -12.64
C GLU A 51 10.42 -0.88 -13.85
N MET A 52 9.33 -0.14 -13.68
CA MET A 52 8.68 0.64 -14.75
C MET A 52 9.10 2.11 -14.75
N VAL A 53 9.81 2.57 -13.72
CA VAL A 53 10.10 3.99 -13.49
C VAL A 53 11.61 4.18 -13.33
N PRO A 54 12.23 5.09 -14.11
CA PRO A 54 13.65 5.42 -13.98
C PRO A 54 13.99 5.93 -12.57
N ALA A 55 15.19 5.59 -12.09
CA ALA A 55 15.63 5.95 -10.74
C ALA A 55 15.64 7.47 -10.48
N GLU A 56 15.98 8.26 -11.51
CA GLU A 56 15.96 9.73 -11.45
C GLU A 56 14.54 10.30 -11.24
N VAL A 57 13.50 9.65 -11.79
CA VAL A 57 12.11 10.06 -11.59
C VAL A 57 11.68 9.74 -10.15
N ILE A 58 12.03 8.56 -9.64
CA ILE A 58 11.78 8.17 -8.25
C ILE A 58 12.43 9.18 -7.30
N SER A 59 13.71 9.50 -7.53
CA SER A 59 14.45 10.47 -6.73
C SER A 59 13.85 11.87 -6.81
N LYS A 60 13.36 12.29 -7.98
CA LYS A 60 12.72 13.60 -8.17
C LYS A 60 11.44 13.73 -7.33
N LEU A 61 10.59 12.72 -7.36
CA LEU A 61 9.35 12.67 -6.54
C LEU A 61 9.68 12.68 -5.04
N ALA A 62 10.65 11.86 -4.61
CA ALA A 62 11.07 11.79 -3.21
C ALA A 62 11.66 13.12 -2.72
N ASN A 63 12.50 13.80 -3.53
CA ASN A 63 13.08 15.10 -3.22
C ASN A 63 12.04 16.23 -3.17
N ALA A 64 10.91 16.09 -3.87
CA ALA A 64 9.77 17.00 -3.76
C ALA A 64 8.96 16.81 -2.47
N GLY A 65 9.30 15.81 -1.63
CA GLY A 65 8.61 15.51 -0.38
C GLY A 65 7.46 14.52 -0.51
N ILE A 66 7.27 13.92 -1.68
CA ILE A 66 6.25 12.89 -1.90
C ILE A 66 6.78 11.54 -1.39
N VAL A 67 5.99 10.83 -0.59
CA VAL A 67 6.32 9.45 -0.21
C VAL A 67 6.16 8.54 -1.42
N VAL A 68 7.27 8.02 -1.94
CA VAL A 68 7.23 7.08 -3.05
C VAL A 68 7.06 5.67 -2.51
N SER A 69 6.07 4.96 -3.04
CA SER A 69 5.66 3.62 -2.61
C SER A 69 5.79 2.61 -3.74
N ALA A 70 6.35 1.43 -3.46
CA ALA A 70 6.36 0.31 -4.40
C ALA A 70 5.05 -0.48 -4.33
N GLY A 71 4.43 -0.76 -5.47
CA GLY A 71 3.23 -1.57 -5.57
C GLY A 71 2.84 -1.84 -7.02
N HIS A 72 1.91 -2.79 -7.24
CA HIS A 72 1.49 -3.19 -8.58
C HIS A 72 2.67 -3.47 -9.53
N SER A 73 3.60 -4.26 -9.03
CA SER A 73 4.94 -4.42 -9.59
C SER A 73 5.29 -5.90 -9.74
N ASN A 74 5.99 -6.21 -10.81
CA ASN A 74 6.57 -7.53 -11.04
C ASN A 74 8.11 -7.50 -10.87
N ALA A 75 8.61 -6.54 -10.09
CA ALA A 75 10.04 -6.34 -9.87
C ALA A 75 10.71 -7.57 -9.27
N THR A 76 11.91 -7.84 -9.77
CA THR A 76 12.88 -8.72 -9.13
C THR A 76 13.42 -8.08 -7.85
N LEU A 77 14.08 -8.88 -7.00
CA LEU A 77 14.81 -8.36 -5.82
C LEU A 77 15.76 -7.21 -6.18
N LYS A 78 16.51 -7.36 -7.29
CA LYS A 78 17.48 -6.36 -7.74
C LYS A 78 16.82 -5.04 -8.13
N GLU A 79 15.72 -5.09 -8.88
CA GLU A 79 14.96 -3.90 -9.30
C GLU A 79 14.30 -3.22 -8.12
N ALA A 80 13.68 -3.98 -7.21
CA ALA A 80 13.10 -3.45 -5.99
C ALA A 80 14.13 -2.70 -5.14
N LYS A 81 15.30 -3.31 -4.88
CA LYS A 81 16.40 -2.67 -4.12
C LYS A 81 16.97 -1.44 -4.85
N ALA A 82 16.98 -1.41 -6.17
CA ALA A 82 17.35 -0.21 -6.91
C ALA A 82 16.34 0.92 -6.68
N GLY A 83 15.03 0.63 -6.68
CA GLY A 83 13.98 1.58 -6.35
C GLY A 83 14.09 2.12 -4.91
N PHE A 84 14.40 1.26 -3.93
CA PHE A 84 14.62 1.68 -2.55
C PHE A 84 15.79 2.67 -2.42
N ARG A 85 16.91 2.38 -3.08
CA ARG A 85 18.06 3.30 -3.13
C ARG A 85 17.76 4.62 -3.85
N ALA A 86 16.79 4.61 -4.77
CA ALA A 86 16.36 5.80 -5.49
C ALA A 86 15.39 6.69 -4.67
N GLY A 87 14.86 6.21 -3.54
CA GLY A 87 14.01 7.00 -2.67
C GLY A 87 12.63 6.41 -2.34
N ILE A 88 12.35 5.17 -2.74
CA ILE A 88 11.15 4.47 -2.26
C ILE A 88 11.31 4.14 -0.79
N THR A 89 10.35 4.56 0.05
CA THR A 89 10.34 4.37 1.50
C THR A 89 9.12 3.60 2.01
N PHE A 90 8.16 3.33 1.13
CA PHE A 90 6.93 2.61 1.46
C PHE A 90 6.65 1.49 0.45
N ALA A 91 5.84 0.51 0.83
CA ALA A 91 5.28 -0.48 -0.07
C ALA A 91 3.77 -0.64 0.18
N THR A 92 2.99 -0.59 -0.90
CA THR A 92 1.54 -0.64 -0.87
C THR A 92 1.08 -2.09 -0.77
N HIS A 93 0.10 -2.39 0.11
CA HIS A 93 -0.59 -3.68 0.30
C HIS A 93 0.30 -4.92 0.06
N LEU A 94 1.33 -5.08 0.92
CA LEU A 94 2.29 -6.19 0.90
C LEU A 94 1.63 -7.53 0.53
N TYR A 95 2.22 -8.28 -0.38
CA TYR A 95 1.81 -9.52 -1.04
C TYR A 95 0.79 -9.35 -2.18
N ASN A 96 -0.01 -8.29 -2.20
CA ASN A 96 -1.04 -8.08 -3.21
C ASN A 96 -0.44 -7.38 -4.44
N ALA A 97 -0.80 -7.86 -5.63
CA ALA A 97 -0.26 -7.37 -6.90
C ALA A 97 1.29 -7.36 -6.96
N MET A 98 1.92 -8.35 -6.34
CA MET A 98 3.37 -8.59 -6.30
C MET A 98 3.69 -10.01 -6.81
N PRO A 99 4.95 -10.30 -7.23
CA PRO A 99 5.39 -11.67 -7.49
C PRO A 99 5.44 -12.49 -6.19
N TYR A 100 5.25 -13.81 -6.30
CA TYR A 100 5.43 -14.72 -5.17
C TYR A 100 6.90 -14.80 -4.75
N ILE A 101 7.14 -14.98 -3.46
CA ILE A 101 8.48 -15.26 -2.93
C ILE A 101 8.86 -16.69 -3.32
N THR A 102 9.94 -16.85 -4.08
CA THR A 102 10.49 -18.16 -4.42
C THR A 102 11.89 -18.32 -3.83
N GLY A 103 12.38 -19.56 -3.78
CA GLY A 103 13.71 -19.86 -3.21
C GLY A 103 14.90 -19.24 -3.97
N ARG A 104 14.69 -18.79 -5.23
CA ARG A 104 15.76 -18.20 -6.06
C ARG A 104 15.49 -16.75 -6.44
N GLU A 105 14.26 -16.33 -6.46
CA GLU A 105 13.85 -14.95 -6.73
C GLU A 105 12.79 -14.52 -5.70
N PRO A 106 13.17 -13.71 -4.71
CA PRO A 106 12.25 -13.23 -3.68
C PRO A 106 11.24 -12.21 -4.19
N GLY A 107 11.52 -11.57 -5.33
CA GLY A 107 10.68 -10.52 -5.90
C GLY A 107 10.53 -9.29 -5.00
N LEU A 108 9.54 -8.45 -5.34
CA LEU A 108 9.25 -7.24 -4.56
C LEU A 108 8.86 -7.58 -3.11
N ALA A 109 8.00 -8.58 -2.90
CA ALA A 109 7.55 -8.92 -1.53
C ALA A 109 8.72 -9.36 -0.65
N GLY A 110 9.64 -10.19 -1.17
CA GLY A 110 10.85 -10.58 -0.45
C GLY A 110 11.79 -9.41 -0.21
N ALA A 111 11.95 -8.51 -1.18
CA ALA A 111 12.75 -7.29 -1.02
C ALA A 111 12.25 -6.40 0.12
N ILE A 112 10.92 -6.21 0.21
CA ILE A 112 10.29 -5.43 1.28
C ILE A 112 10.55 -6.05 2.65
N LEU A 113 10.45 -7.38 2.75
CA LEU A 113 10.68 -8.10 4.01
C LEU A 113 12.15 -8.11 4.44
N ASP A 114 13.07 -8.07 3.48
CA ASP A 114 14.52 -8.05 3.70
C ASP A 114 15.05 -6.66 4.11
N GLU A 115 14.38 -5.58 3.71
CA GLU A 115 14.78 -4.19 4.01
C GLU A 115 14.11 -3.66 5.27
N ALA A 116 14.87 -3.45 6.35
CA ALA A 116 14.34 -3.05 7.65
C ALA A 116 13.62 -1.69 7.64
N ASP A 117 14.10 -0.73 6.84
CA ASP A 117 13.64 0.66 6.88
C ASP A 117 12.43 0.96 5.97
N ILE A 118 12.06 0.03 5.09
CA ILE A 118 10.89 0.20 4.22
C ILE A 118 9.62 -0.05 5.01
N TYR A 119 8.74 0.95 5.10
CA TYR A 119 7.38 0.77 5.61
C TYR A 119 6.54 -0.03 4.62
N CYS A 120 5.55 -0.77 5.10
CA CYS A 120 4.60 -1.43 4.21
C CYS A 120 3.19 -1.51 4.81
N GLY A 121 2.18 -1.34 3.96
CA GLY A 121 0.79 -1.58 4.31
C GLY A 121 0.44 -3.06 4.22
N ILE A 122 -0.45 -3.54 5.08
CA ILE A 122 -0.99 -4.91 5.02
C ILE A 122 -2.49 -4.89 5.26
N ILE A 123 -3.24 -5.64 4.44
CA ILE A 123 -4.69 -5.80 4.54
C ILE A 123 -4.95 -7.02 5.44
N ALA A 124 -5.64 -6.82 6.55
CA ALA A 124 -5.82 -7.85 7.58
C ALA A 124 -7.25 -8.41 7.61
N ASP A 125 -7.77 -8.82 6.45
CA ASP A 125 -9.10 -9.40 6.30
C ASP A 125 -9.09 -10.95 6.26
N GLY A 126 -7.92 -11.58 6.19
CA GLY A 126 -7.76 -13.03 6.04
C GLY A 126 -8.08 -13.54 4.64
N LEU A 127 -8.44 -12.66 3.70
CA LEU A 127 -8.80 -12.95 2.31
C LEU A 127 -7.71 -12.50 1.34
N HIS A 128 -7.26 -11.24 1.48
CA HIS A 128 -6.13 -10.69 0.72
C HIS A 128 -4.79 -11.25 1.19
N VAL A 129 -4.65 -11.47 2.50
CA VAL A 129 -3.43 -12.02 3.12
C VAL A 129 -3.82 -13.01 4.22
N ASP A 130 -3.32 -14.23 4.11
CA ASP A 130 -3.46 -15.23 5.17
C ASP A 130 -2.81 -14.74 6.47
N TYR A 131 -3.45 -14.99 7.59
CA TYR A 131 -2.97 -14.55 8.91
C TYR A 131 -1.58 -15.10 9.28
N ALA A 132 -1.17 -16.26 8.75
CA ALA A 132 0.20 -16.75 8.92
C ALA A 132 1.23 -15.84 8.24
N ASN A 133 0.93 -15.33 7.03
CA ASN A 133 1.79 -14.39 6.33
C ASN A 133 1.84 -13.03 7.06
N ILE A 134 0.72 -12.58 7.63
CA ILE A 134 0.69 -11.37 8.46
C ILE A 134 1.58 -11.52 9.69
N ARG A 135 1.50 -12.65 10.41
CA ARG A 135 2.38 -12.93 11.56
C ARG A 135 3.87 -12.93 11.16
N ASN A 136 4.21 -13.52 10.02
CA ASN A 136 5.58 -13.53 9.51
C ASN A 136 6.05 -12.12 9.11
N ALA A 137 5.22 -11.37 8.39
CA ALA A 137 5.50 -9.99 8.05
C ALA A 137 5.71 -9.12 9.31
N LYS A 138 4.87 -9.30 10.34
CA LYS A 138 5.02 -8.56 11.61
C LYS A 138 6.34 -8.86 12.32
N ARG A 139 6.78 -10.12 12.33
CA ARG A 139 8.07 -10.50 12.92
C ARG A 139 9.26 -9.85 12.21
N LEU A 140 9.19 -9.73 10.90
CA LEU A 140 10.28 -9.18 10.07
C LEU A 140 10.28 -7.65 10.03
N LYS A 141 9.10 -7.02 9.99
CA LYS A 141 8.94 -5.58 9.78
C LYS A 141 8.78 -4.76 11.07
N GLY A 142 8.42 -5.40 12.19
CA GLY A 142 8.29 -4.69 13.47
C GLY A 142 7.38 -3.47 13.37
N ASP A 143 7.92 -2.28 13.66
CA ASP A 143 7.21 -0.99 13.63
C ASP A 143 7.09 -0.37 12.22
N LYS A 144 7.53 -1.06 11.19
CA LYS A 144 7.37 -0.66 9.78
C LYS A 144 6.14 -1.27 9.11
N LEU A 145 5.42 -2.18 9.78
CA LEU A 145 4.19 -2.77 9.26
C LEU A 145 2.98 -1.91 9.67
N CYS A 146 2.31 -1.31 8.69
CA CYS A 146 1.12 -0.48 8.87
C CYS A 146 -0.15 -1.28 8.54
N LEU A 147 -1.19 -1.20 9.39
CA LEU A 147 -2.50 -1.71 9.02
C LEU A 147 -3.14 -0.75 8.00
N VAL A 148 -3.57 -1.30 6.87
CA VAL A 148 -4.35 -0.59 5.85
C VAL A 148 -5.60 -1.40 5.53
N THR A 149 -6.64 -0.74 5.02
CA THR A 149 -7.89 -1.41 4.64
C THR A 149 -7.95 -1.72 3.16
N ASP A 150 -7.43 -0.84 2.32
CA ASP A 150 -7.67 -0.88 0.86
C ASP A 150 -9.18 -0.94 0.55
N ALA A 151 -9.97 -0.21 1.35
CA ALA A 151 -11.41 -0.30 1.38
C ALA A 151 -12.06 0.36 0.17
N THR A 152 -13.09 -0.29 -0.34
CA THR A 152 -13.96 0.21 -1.39
C THR A 152 -15.40 0.40 -0.88
N ALA A 153 -16.35 0.69 -1.76
CA ALA A 153 -17.70 1.10 -1.41
C ALA A 153 -18.46 0.22 -0.40
N PRO A 154 -18.28 -1.12 -0.32
CA PRO A 154 -18.98 -1.95 0.67
C PRO A 154 -18.49 -1.80 2.11
N ALA A 155 -17.30 -1.21 2.33
CA ALA A 155 -16.73 -1.11 3.69
C ALA A 155 -17.63 -0.26 4.60
N GLY A 156 -18.23 -0.90 5.60
CA GLY A 156 -19.17 -0.25 6.52
C GLY A 156 -20.53 0.11 5.91
N ALA A 157 -20.84 -0.40 4.71
CA ALA A 157 -22.09 -0.13 4.01
C ALA A 157 -22.77 -1.42 3.52
N ASN A 158 -24.09 -1.37 3.35
CA ASN A 158 -24.86 -2.49 2.78
C ASN A 158 -24.96 -2.31 1.26
N ILE A 159 -23.87 -2.60 0.55
CA ILE A 159 -23.73 -2.45 -0.90
C ILE A 159 -23.33 -3.80 -1.49
N GLU A 160 -24.12 -4.34 -2.40
CA GLU A 160 -23.89 -5.62 -3.06
C GLU A 160 -23.07 -5.51 -4.36
N GLN A 161 -23.11 -4.33 -4.99
CA GLN A 161 -22.34 -4.03 -6.19
C GLN A 161 -22.07 -2.53 -6.36
N PHE A 162 -21.00 -2.18 -7.02
CA PHE A 162 -20.63 -0.80 -7.36
C PHE A 162 -19.81 -0.73 -8.65
N ILE A 163 -19.66 0.46 -9.20
CA ILE A 163 -18.79 0.68 -10.37
C ILE A 163 -17.44 1.18 -9.91
N PHE A 164 -16.38 0.50 -10.34
CA PHE A 164 -15.00 0.89 -10.09
C PHE A 164 -14.14 0.69 -11.34
N ALA A 165 -13.36 1.71 -11.72
CA ALA A 165 -12.54 1.70 -12.92
C ALA A 165 -13.29 1.28 -14.21
N GLY A 166 -14.59 1.64 -14.32
CA GLY A 166 -15.44 1.32 -15.46
C GLY A 166 -15.97 -0.12 -15.48
N LYS A 167 -15.78 -0.87 -14.40
CA LYS A 167 -16.26 -2.26 -14.24
C LYS A 167 -17.28 -2.35 -13.13
N THR A 168 -18.21 -3.31 -13.24
CA THR A 168 -19.07 -3.69 -12.11
C THR A 168 -18.29 -4.61 -11.17
N ILE A 169 -18.21 -4.23 -9.90
CA ILE A 169 -17.61 -5.00 -8.83
C ILE A 169 -18.73 -5.52 -7.95
N TYR A 170 -18.71 -6.80 -7.66
CA TYR A 170 -19.67 -7.49 -6.82
C TYR A 170 -19.07 -7.76 -5.45
N TYR A 171 -19.82 -7.45 -4.40
CA TYR A 171 -19.49 -7.85 -3.04
C TYR A 171 -20.11 -9.20 -2.74
N ARG A 172 -19.29 -10.21 -2.50
CA ARG A 172 -19.74 -11.58 -2.19
C ARG A 172 -18.82 -12.20 -1.14
N ASN A 173 -19.41 -12.64 -0.02
CA ASN A 173 -18.68 -13.35 1.04
C ASN A 173 -17.40 -12.63 1.53
N GLY A 174 -17.47 -11.31 1.69
CA GLY A 174 -16.31 -10.50 2.12
C GLY A 174 -15.37 -10.07 0.99
N LEU A 175 -15.55 -10.58 -0.23
CA LEU A 175 -14.71 -10.27 -1.39
C LEU A 175 -15.38 -9.25 -2.32
N CYS A 176 -14.61 -8.27 -2.77
CA CYS A 176 -14.96 -7.37 -3.86
C CYS A 176 -14.31 -7.89 -5.13
N VAL A 177 -15.08 -8.41 -6.07
CA VAL A 177 -14.55 -9.04 -7.29
C VAL A 177 -15.26 -8.55 -8.54
N ASP A 178 -14.51 -8.42 -9.65
CA ASP A 178 -15.11 -8.22 -10.97
C ASP A 178 -15.70 -9.53 -11.51
N GLU A 179 -16.32 -9.49 -12.70
CA GLU A 179 -16.91 -10.65 -13.37
C GLU A 179 -15.94 -11.80 -13.64
N ASN A 180 -14.63 -11.52 -13.68
CA ASN A 180 -13.56 -12.48 -13.89
C ASN A 180 -12.97 -13.01 -12.58
N GLY A 181 -13.51 -12.59 -11.43
CA GLY A 181 -12.98 -12.96 -10.11
C GLY A 181 -11.73 -12.19 -9.68
N THR A 182 -11.38 -11.09 -10.37
CA THR A 182 -10.26 -10.23 -9.97
C THR A 182 -10.64 -9.42 -8.75
N LEU A 183 -9.83 -9.48 -7.69
CA LEU A 183 -10.01 -8.66 -6.49
C LEU A 183 -9.89 -7.16 -6.83
N SER A 184 -10.76 -6.37 -6.24
CA SER A 184 -10.93 -4.93 -6.50
C SER A 184 -11.05 -4.17 -5.20
N GLY A 185 -9.99 -4.14 -4.42
CA GLY A 185 -9.96 -3.63 -3.06
C GLY A 185 -10.72 -4.51 -2.07
N SER A 186 -10.86 -4.06 -0.84
CA SER A 186 -11.50 -4.80 0.25
C SER A 186 -12.83 -4.19 0.70
N SER A 187 -13.54 -4.91 1.54
CA SER A 187 -14.66 -4.40 2.34
C SER A 187 -14.27 -4.16 3.81
N LEU A 188 -12.99 -4.32 4.13
CA LEU A 188 -12.49 -4.25 5.50
C LEU A 188 -12.63 -2.83 6.06
N THR A 189 -13.24 -2.68 7.22
CA THR A 189 -13.12 -1.46 8.01
C THR A 189 -11.88 -1.49 8.89
N MET A 190 -11.35 -0.33 9.27
CA MET A 190 -10.16 -0.26 10.13
C MET A 190 -10.35 -0.98 11.46
N ILE A 191 -11.53 -0.88 12.07
CA ILE A 191 -11.82 -1.54 13.35
C ILE A 191 -11.89 -3.07 13.23
N GLU A 192 -12.39 -3.59 12.12
CA GLU A 192 -12.34 -5.03 11.83
C GLU A 192 -10.90 -5.50 11.64
N GLY A 193 -10.08 -4.73 10.90
CA GLY A 193 -8.65 -5.02 10.77
C GLY A 193 -7.93 -5.06 12.12
N VAL A 194 -8.23 -4.12 13.01
CA VAL A 194 -7.70 -4.13 14.39
C VAL A 194 -8.13 -5.40 15.12
N ARG A 195 -9.41 -5.76 15.08
CA ARG A 195 -9.93 -6.98 15.70
C ARG A 195 -9.24 -8.23 15.16
N ASN A 196 -9.17 -8.36 13.85
CA ASN A 196 -8.58 -9.51 13.18
C ASN A 196 -7.11 -9.72 13.55
N LEU A 197 -6.33 -8.65 13.66
CA LEU A 197 -4.92 -8.74 14.07
C LEU A 197 -4.76 -9.21 15.53
N VAL A 198 -5.66 -8.79 16.42
CA VAL A 198 -5.66 -9.27 17.82
C VAL A 198 -6.10 -10.72 17.88
N GLU A 199 -7.24 -11.07 17.30
CA GLU A 199 -7.90 -12.38 17.45
C GLU A 199 -7.18 -13.48 16.65
N HIS A 200 -6.75 -13.20 15.43
CA HIS A 200 -6.21 -14.22 14.52
C HIS A 200 -4.68 -14.18 14.40
N CYS A 201 -4.05 -13.04 14.71
CA CYS A 201 -2.59 -12.93 14.67
C CYS A 201 -1.95 -12.95 16.07
N GLY A 202 -2.72 -12.78 17.15
CA GLY A 202 -2.23 -12.74 18.52
C GLY A 202 -1.34 -11.52 18.81
N ILE A 203 -1.50 -10.42 18.06
CA ILE A 203 -0.76 -9.19 18.27
C ILE A 203 -1.45 -8.40 19.40
N ALA A 204 -0.69 -7.88 20.36
CA ALA A 204 -1.24 -7.10 21.46
C ALA A 204 -1.99 -5.86 20.96
N LEU A 205 -3.13 -5.53 21.56
CA LEU A 205 -4.01 -4.44 21.10
C LEU A 205 -3.28 -3.09 20.98
N ASP A 206 -2.43 -2.75 21.94
CA ASP A 206 -1.65 -1.51 21.93
C ASP A 206 -0.69 -1.45 20.72
N GLU A 207 -0.13 -2.60 20.31
CA GLU A 207 0.72 -2.70 19.14
C GLU A 207 -0.10 -2.59 17.85
N VAL A 208 -1.27 -3.21 17.78
CA VAL A 208 -2.18 -3.08 16.63
C VAL A 208 -2.66 -1.64 16.47
N LEU A 209 -2.95 -0.96 17.57
CA LEU A 209 -3.31 0.45 17.53
C LEU A 209 -2.15 1.30 16.98
N ARG A 210 -0.89 1.00 17.34
CA ARG A 210 0.28 1.67 16.71
C ARG A 210 0.38 1.39 15.22
N MET A 211 0.09 0.16 14.77
CA MET A 211 0.05 -0.19 13.34
C MET A 211 -1.00 0.61 12.56
N ALA A 212 -2.10 0.98 13.20
CA ALA A 212 -3.19 1.76 12.59
C ALA A 212 -3.00 3.28 12.72
N THR A 213 -2.09 3.77 13.57
CA THR A 213 -1.99 5.20 13.91
C THR A 213 -0.56 5.74 13.83
N LEU A 214 0.30 5.36 14.75
CA LEU A 214 1.65 5.89 14.88
C LEU A 214 2.56 5.51 13.71
N TYR A 215 2.53 4.26 13.27
CA TYR A 215 3.41 3.79 12.21
C TYR A 215 3.07 4.41 10.85
N PRO A 216 1.80 4.48 10.41
CA PRO A 216 1.47 5.23 9.20
C PRO A 216 1.77 6.73 9.34
N ALA A 217 1.61 7.34 10.52
CA ALA A 217 1.99 8.73 10.73
C ALA A 217 3.51 8.96 10.55
N ARG A 218 4.35 8.05 11.06
CA ARG A 218 5.80 8.06 10.83
C ARG A 218 6.15 7.86 9.37
N ALA A 219 5.47 6.93 8.70
CA ALA A 219 5.72 6.61 7.30
C ALA A 219 5.51 7.81 6.35
N ILE A 220 4.65 8.76 6.72
CA ILE A 220 4.40 9.98 5.96
C ILE A 220 4.90 11.26 6.65
N GLY A 221 5.72 11.13 7.71
CA GLY A 221 6.40 12.25 8.37
C GLY A 221 5.50 13.19 9.19
N VAL A 222 4.33 12.73 9.65
CA VAL A 222 3.38 13.58 10.43
C VAL A 222 3.27 13.17 11.91
N GLU A 223 4.12 12.28 12.39
CA GLU A 223 4.07 11.73 13.76
C GLU A 223 4.25 12.77 14.88
N LYS A 224 4.81 13.93 14.54
CA LYS A 224 4.91 15.06 15.50
C LYS A 224 3.54 15.68 15.82
N ARG A 225 2.57 15.56 14.89
CA ARG A 225 1.22 16.13 15.00
C ARG A 225 0.13 15.08 15.24
N LEU A 226 0.33 13.86 14.74
CA LEU A 226 -0.69 12.79 14.67
C LEU A 226 -0.15 11.45 15.17
N GLY A 227 -1.03 10.46 15.29
CA GLY A 227 -0.66 9.06 15.54
C GLY A 227 -0.54 8.67 17.00
N THR A 228 -0.62 9.61 17.95
CA THR A 228 -0.67 9.32 19.39
C THR A 228 -1.53 10.33 20.12
N LEU A 229 -2.15 9.91 21.24
CA LEU A 229 -2.85 10.78 22.16
C LEU A 229 -1.82 11.40 23.12
N ALA A 230 -1.36 12.60 22.80
CA ALA A 230 -0.41 13.36 23.63
C ALA A 230 -0.74 14.86 23.57
N ALA A 231 -0.35 15.59 24.61
CA ALA A 231 -0.56 17.05 24.67
C ALA A 231 0.09 17.75 23.46
N GLY A 232 -0.66 18.66 22.82
CA GLY A 232 -0.22 19.40 21.64
C GLY A 232 -0.38 18.67 20.30
N LYS A 233 -0.89 17.44 20.29
CA LYS A 233 -1.24 16.72 19.06
C LYS A 233 -2.72 16.82 18.71
N VAL A 234 -3.02 16.62 17.45
CA VAL A 234 -4.42 16.51 16.97
C VAL A 234 -4.95 15.13 17.33
N ALA A 235 -6.11 15.09 18.00
CA ALA A 235 -6.82 13.86 18.36
C ALA A 235 -7.80 13.46 17.25
#